data_ed440e100d3fc7c57f09ec6bf61c8310
#
_entry.id   ed440e100d3fc7c57f09ec6bf61c8310
#
_cell.length_a   1.000
_cell.length_b   1.000
_cell.length_c   1.000
_cell.angle_alpha   90.00
_cell.angle_beta   90.00
_cell.angle_gamma   90.00
#
_symmetry.space_group_name_H-M   'P 1'
#
loop_
_entity.id
_entity.type
_entity.pdbx_description
1 polymer ?
#
loop_
_entity_poly.entity_id
_entity_poly.type
_entity_poly.pdbx_seq_one_letter_code
_entity_poly.pdbx_strand_id
1 'polypeptide(L)'
;MVLDSSLRHPIAIGLGAIAGALSRYYLTLWCAQRFGGAFPYGTFLINLTGCLGMGFFVALTLNRIVAVPLEVRLMVSTGFLGAYTTFSTYGLESTALLRAGSWTSFGWYWGGSAVLGMMAVQLGGRVAQFFLK
;
A
#
# COMPACT_ATOMS: atom_id res chain seq x y z
N MET A 1 24.98 -23.45 3.25
CA MET A 1 24.80 -22.68 4.49
C MET A 1 23.33 -22.30 4.58
N VAL A 2 22.56 -22.97 5.43
CA VAL A 2 21.13 -22.68 5.61
C VAL A 2 21.06 -21.49 6.55
N LEU A 3 20.56 -20.33 6.07
CA LEU A 3 20.31 -19.18 6.92
C LEU A 3 19.38 -19.60 8.06
N ASP A 4 19.75 -19.22 9.28
CA ASP A 4 18.94 -19.44 10.47
C ASP A 4 17.55 -18.80 10.27
N SER A 5 16.49 -19.46 10.74
CA SER A 5 15.12 -18.97 10.63
C SER A 5 14.94 -17.57 11.25
N SER A 6 15.75 -17.23 12.24
CA SER A 6 15.80 -15.89 12.88
C SER A 6 16.22 -14.78 11.91
N LEU A 7 17.01 -15.07 10.88
CA LEU A 7 17.48 -14.09 9.88
C LEU A 7 16.64 -14.08 8.59
N ARG A 8 16.01 -15.20 8.25
CA ARG A 8 15.23 -15.30 6.99
C ARG A 8 14.06 -14.32 6.94
N HIS A 9 13.31 -14.19 8.03
CA HIS A 9 12.16 -13.30 8.08
C HIS A 9 12.55 -11.83 7.97
N PRO A 10 13.49 -11.27 8.78
CA PRO A 10 13.95 -9.89 8.63
C PRO A 10 14.53 -9.59 7.24
N ILE A 11 15.30 -10.52 6.65
CA ILE A 11 15.86 -10.35 5.31
C ILE A 11 14.74 -10.28 4.26
N ALA A 12 13.76 -11.18 4.31
CA ALA A 12 12.62 -11.17 3.39
C ALA A 12 11.83 -9.86 3.49
N ILE A 13 11.53 -9.40 4.72
CA ILE A 13 10.87 -8.13 4.96
C ILE A 13 11.70 -6.97 4.39
N GLY A 14 13.01 -6.92 4.66
CA GLY A 14 13.90 -5.87 4.19
C GLY A 14 13.95 -5.78 2.67
N LEU A 15 14.06 -6.92 1.97
CA LEU A 15 14.05 -6.96 0.50
C LEU A 15 12.73 -6.44 -0.07
N GLY A 16 11.59 -6.86 0.50
CA GLY A 16 10.29 -6.34 0.14
C GLY A 16 10.17 -4.83 0.41
N ALA A 17 10.66 -4.37 1.55
CA ALA A 17 10.59 -2.96 1.95
C ALA A 17 11.39 -2.05 1.02
N ILE A 18 12.59 -2.46 0.57
CA ILE A 18 13.38 -1.71 -0.41
C ILE A 18 12.56 -1.52 -1.70
N ALA A 19 12.00 -2.59 -2.25
CA ALA A 19 11.20 -2.52 -3.46
C ALA A 19 9.94 -1.65 -3.26
N GLY A 20 9.24 -1.81 -2.13
CA GLY A 20 8.04 -1.03 -1.80
C GLY A 20 8.33 0.46 -1.66
N ALA A 21 9.39 0.83 -0.92
CA ALA A 21 9.79 2.22 -0.72
C ALA A 21 10.21 2.90 -2.03
N LEU A 22 10.98 2.21 -2.88
CA LEU A 22 11.38 2.73 -4.19
C LEU A 22 10.16 2.89 -5.12
N SER A 23 9.25 1.93 -5.15
CA SER A 23 8.01 2.03 -5.94
C SER A 23 7.17 3.24 -5.50
N ARG A 24 7.02 3.47 -4.18
CA ARG A 24 6.38 4.64 -3.62
C ARG A 24 7.05 5.93 -4.08
N TYR A 25 8.37 6.01 -3.95
CA TYR A 25 9.15 7.19 -4.32
C TYR A 25 8.94 7.58 -5.79
N TYR A 26 9.12 6.63 -6.70
CA TYR A 26 8.98 6.90 -8.13
C TYR A 26 7.54 7.24 -8.54
N LEU A 27 6.55 6.56 -7.95
CA LEU A 27 5.15 6.86 -8.24
C LEU A 27 4.75 8.24 -7.70
N THR A 28 5.26 8.64 -6.53
CA THR A 28 5.06 10.00 -5.99
C THR A 28 5.65 11.06 -6.92
N LEU A 29 6.89 10.86 -7.39
CA LEU A 29 7.54 11.77 -8.35
C LEU A 29 6.74 11.87 -9.65
N TRP A 30 6.35 10.74 -10.21
CA TRP A 30 5.57 10.71 -11.45
C TRP A 30 4.23 11.44 -11.30
N CYS A 31 3.51 11.22 -10.21
CA CYS A 31 2.26 11.92 -9.93
C CYS A 31 2.47 13.44 -9.79
N ALA A 32 3.51 13.86 -9.08
CA ALA A 32 3.82 15.28 -8.90
C ALA A 32 4.14 15.97 -10.24
N GLN A 33 4.89 15.31 -11.11
CA GLN A 33 5.22 15.82 -12.45
C GLN A 33 3.99 15.86 -13.36
N ARG A 34 3.07 14.90 -13.24
CA ARG A 34 1.93 14.75 -14.15
C ARG A 34 0.72 15.58 -13.73
N PHE A 35 0.45 15.66 -12.44
CA PHE A 35 -0.79 16.25 -11.88
C PHE A 35 -0.54 17.53 -11.07
N GLY A 36 0.73 17.90 -10.82
CA GLY A 36 1.08 19.02 -9.97
C GLY A 36 0.86 18.76 -8.48
N GLY A 37 0.95 19.82 -7.67
CA GLY A 37 0.93 19.73 -6.20
C GLY A 37 -0.34 20.22 -5.50
N ALA A 38 -1.39 20.58 -6.25
CA ALA A 38 -2.63 21.11 -5.67
C ALA A 38 -3.41 20.07 -4.83
N PHE A 39 -3.30 18.81 -5.18
CA PHE A 39 -3.87 17.67 -4.46
C PHE A 39 -2.81 16.56 -4.38
N PRO A 40 -2.70 15.82 -3.26
CA PRO A 40 -1.66 14.81 -3.06
C PRO A 40 -1.98 13.48 -3.78
N TYR A 41 -2.04 13.52 -5.11
CA TYR A 41 -2.38 12.37 -5.96
C TYR A 41 -1.45 11.17 -5.73
N GLY A 42 -0.16 11.41 -5.49
CA GLY A 42 0.82 10.36 -5.28
C GLY A 42 0.45 9.47 -4.09
N THR A 43 0.33 10.05 -2.91
CA THR A 43 -0.01 9.35 -1.68
C THR A 43 -1.41 8.72 -1.77
N PHE A 44 -2.37 9.43 -2.38
CA PHE A 44 -3.72 8.92 -2.58
C PHE A 44 -3.73 7.63 -3.40
N LEU A 45 -3.10 7.62 -4.58
CA LEU A 45 -3.01 6.44 -5.46
C LEU A 45 -2.20 5.30 -4.84
N ILE A 46 -1.08 5.62 -4.19
CA ILE A 46 -0.23 4.64 -3.50
C ILE A 46 -1.02 3.91 -2.42
N ASN A 47 -1.74 4.63 -1.58
CA ASN A 47 -2.50 4.01 -0.50
C ASN A 47 -3.69 3.20 -1.05
N LEU A 48 -4.41 3.67 -2.08
CA LEU A 48 -5.50 2.92 -2.70
C LEU A 48 -5.01 1.64 -3.39
N THR A 49 -3.96 1.73 -4.21
CA THR A 49 -3.40 0.56 -4.90
C THR A 49 -2.75 -0.42 -3.93
N GLY A 50 -2.12 0.08 -2.86
CA GLY A 50 -1.60 -0.75 -1.78
C GLY A 50 -2.71 -1.48 -1.02
N CYS A 51 -3.83 -0.81 -0.72
CA CYS A 51 -5.01 -1.43 -0.12
C CYS A 51 -5.61 -2.53 -1.02
N LEU A 52 -5.73 -2.26 -2.32
CA LEU A 52 -6.18 -3.24 -3.30
C LEU A 52 -5.26 -4.47 -3.33
N GLY A 53 -3.95 -4.23 -3.43
CA GLY A 53 -2.93 -5.28 -3.42
C GLY A 53 -2.92 -6.10 -2.14
N MET A 54 -3.09 -5.45 -0.98
CA MET A 54 -3.17 -6.12 0.32
C MET A 54 -4.40 -7.03 0.39
N GLY A 55 -5.58 -6.53 0.01
CA GLY A 55 -6.81 -7.33 -0.01
C GLY A 55 -6.71 -8.55 -0.93
N PHE A 56 -6.14 -8.36 -2.12
CA PHE A 56 -5.89 -9.43 -3.08
C PHE A 56 -4.92 -10.48 -2.52
N PHE A 57 -3.76 -10.07 -2.05
CA PHE A 57 -2.72 -10.97 -1.57
C PHE A 57 -3.13 -11.75 -0.32
N VAL A 58 -3.81 -11.07 0.63
CA VAL A 58 -4.30 -11.72 1.85
C VAL A 58 -5.36 -12.77 1.51
N ALA A 59 -6.30 -12.47 0.60
CA ALA A 59 -7.32 -13.44 0.19
C ALA A 59 -6.71 -14.68 -0.48
N LEU A 60 -5.66 -14.51 -1.31
CA LEU A 60 -4.94 -15.64 -1.92
C LEU A 60 -4.25 -16.53 -0.88
N THR A 61 -3.66 -15.94 0.14
CA THR A 61 -2.80 -16.66 1.09
C THR A 61 -3.53 -17.21 2.30
N LEU A 62 -4.59 -16.52 2.80
CA LEU A 62 -5.37 -17.00 3.96
C LEU A 62 -6.29 -18.17 3.62
N ASN A 63 -6.89 -18.18 2.44
CA ASN A 63 -7.78 -19.26 2.02
C ASN A 63 -7.04 -20.55 1.64
N ARG A 64 -5.73 -20.60 1.87
CA ARG A 64 -4.84 -21.73 1.55
C ARG A 64 -4.88 -22.18 0.08
N ILE A 65 -5.33 -21.31 -0.80
CA ILE A 65 -5.50 -21.60 -2.23
C ILE A 65 -4.14 -21.68 -2.91
N VAL A 66 -3.18 -20.88 -2.44
CA VAL A 66 -1.78 -21.00 -2.80
C VAL A 66 -0.97 -21.22 -1.51
N ALA A 67 -0.27 -22.33 -1.43
CA ALA A 67 0.70 -22.59 -0.34
C ALA A 67 1.90 -21.67 -0.53
N VAL A 68 1.85 -20.48 0.09
CA VAL A 68 2.92 -19.49 0.03
C VAL A 68 3.78 -19.60 1.28
N PRO A 69 5.11 -19.80 1.15
CA PRO A 69 6.03 -19.80 2.29
C PRO A 69 5.90 -18.51 3.13
N LEU A 70 6.15 -18.65 4.44
CA LEU A 70 6.02 -17.52 5.37
C LEU A 70 6.92 -16.34 4.97
N GLU A 71 8.13 -16.61 4.51
CA GLU A 71 9.08 -15.60 4.04
C GLU A 71 8.52 -14.75 2.90
N VAL A 72 7.85 -15.40 1.93
CA VAL A 72 7.22 -14.70 0.80
C VAL A 72 6.02 -13.88 1.28
N ARG A 73 5.23 -14.41 2.23
CA ARG A 73 4.11 -13.66 2.82
C ARG A 73 4.61 -12.41 3.53
N LEU A 74 5.67 -12.53 4.32
CA LEU A 74 6.29 -11.41 5.03
C LEU A 74 6.93 -10.40 4.06
N MET A 75 7.62 -10.90 3.02
CA MET A 75 8.24 -10.06 2.00
C MET A 75 7.21 -9.19 1.28
N VAL A 76 6.06 -9.77 0.89
CA VAL A 76 5.03 -9.05 0.14
C VAL A 76 4.16 -8.17 1.05
N SER A 77 3.58 -8.73 2.13
CA SER A 77 2.62 -7.98 2.95
C SER A 77 3.30 -6.97 3.86
N THR A 78 4.26 -7.42 4.67
CA THR A 78 4.94 -6.55 5.65
C THR A 78 6.04 -5.71 4.99
N GLY A 79 6.85 -6.33 4.12
CA GLY A 79 7.94 -5.65 3.43
C GLY A 79 7.41 -4.72 2.34
N PHE A 80 6.97 -5.27 1.23
CA PHE A 80 6.61 -4.47 0.06
C PHE A 80 5.41 -3.56 0.32
N LEU A 81 4.24 -4.10 0.63
CA LEU A 81 3.01 -3.31 0.80
C LEU A 81 3.09 -2.40 2.03
N GLY A 82 3.73 -2.85 3.12
CA GLY A 82 3.96 -2.03 4.31
C GLY A 82 4.86 -0.83 4.05
N ALA A 83 5.89 -0.95 3.23
CA ALA A 83 6.76 0.16 2.85
C ALA A 83 6.24 0.99 1.67
N TYR A 84 5.40 0.40 0.81
CA TYR A 84 4.77 1.07 -0.32
C TYR A 84 3.71 2.07 0.15
N THR A 85 2.83 1.70 1.08
CA THR A 85 1.81 2.60 1.63
C THR A 85 2.38 3.52 2.71
N THR A 86 1.71 4.64 2.99
CA THR A 86 2.18 5.58 4.01
C THR A 86 1.05 6.31 4.70
N PHE A 87 0.94 6.13 6.01
CA PHE A 87 0.00 6.87 6.86
C PHE A 87 0.59 8.20 7.35
N SER A 88 1.91 8.27 7.59
CA SER A 88 2.57 9.48 8.07
C SER A 88 2.54 10.61 7.04
N THR A 89 2.81 10.30 5.77
CA THR A 89 2.69 11.27 4.66
C THR A 89 1.25 11.72 4.48
N TYR A 90 0.28 10.78 4.54
CA TYR A 90 -1.14 11.11 4.51
C TYR A 90 -1.55 12.09 5.61
N GLY A 91 -1.09 11.89 6.84
CA GLY A 91 -1.36 12.81 7.95
C GLY A 91 -0.73 14.19 7.74
N LEU A 92 0.51 14.24 7.26
CA LEU A 92 1.22 15.49 6.97
C LEU A 92 0.51 16.31 5.87
N GLU A 93 0.17 15.66 4.76
CA GLU A 93 -0.52 16.30 3.63
C GLU A 93 -1.93 16.75 4.00
N SER A 94 -2.66 15.95 4.79
CA SER A 94 -3.97 16.35 5.35
C SER A 94 -3.87 17.63 6.17
N THR A 95 -2.87 17.72 7.05
CA THR A 95 -2.62 18.93 7.85
C THR A 95 -2.24 20.13 6.99
N ALA A 96 -1.46 19.91 5.92
CA ALA A 96 -1.10 20.97 4.98
C ALA A 96 -2.34 21.53 4.24
N LEU A 97 -3.23 20.65 3.77
CA LEU A 97 -4.51 21.07 3.14
C LEU A 97 -5.40 21.87 4.09
N LEU A 98 -5.49 21.46 5.36
CA LEU A 98 -6.21 22.22 6.39
C LEU A 98 -5.62 23.61 6.59
N ARG A 99 -4.31 23.72 6.76
CA ARG A 99 -3.62 25.01 6.96
C ARG A 99 -3.74 25.94 5.75
N ALA A 100 -3.81 25.38 4.56
CA ALA A 100 -4.03 26.13 3.32
C ALA A 100 -5.49 26.57 3.13
N GLY A 101 -6.41 26.22 4.03
CA GLY A 101 -7.83 26.52 3.91
C GLY A 101 -8.55 25.76 2.79
N SER A 102 -7.92 24.71 2.24
CA SER A 102 -8.45 23.90 1.14
C SER A 102 -9.42 22.82 1.65
N TRP A 103 -10.50 23.22 2.28
CA TRP A 103 -11.46 22.34 2.97
C TRP A 103 -12.04 21.23 2.08
N THR A 104 -12.36 21.54 0.84
CA THR A 104 -12.89 20.57 -0.12
C THR A 104 -11.86 19.50 -0.44
N SER A 105 -10.63 19.91 -0.77
CA SER A 105 -9.53 18.96 -1.04
C SER A 105 -9.19 18.12 0.20
N PHE A 106 -9.20 18.75 1.38
CA PHE A 106 -9.01 18.03 2.64
C PHE A 106 -10.08 16.96 2.84
N GLY A 107 -11.37 17.31 2.70
CA GLY A 107 -12.48 16.36 2.89
C GLY A 107 -12.40 15.16 1.94
N TRP A 108 -12.13 15.42 0.64
CA TRP A 108 -11.94 14.36 -0.34
C TRP A 108 -10.68 13.51 -0.07
N TYR A 109 -9.59 14.14 0.30
CA TYR A 109 -8.36 13.43 0.59
C TYR A 109 -8.47 12.61 1.86
N TRP A 110 -8.87 13.23 2.96
CA TRP A 110 -8.94 12.59 4.27
C TRP A 110 -10.04 11.53 4.32
N GLY A 111 -11.28 11.89 4.01
CA GLY A 111 -12.42 10.96 4.04
C GLY A 111 -12.40 9.97 2.88
N GLY A 112 -12.08 10.44 1.68
CA GLY A 112 -11.99 9.61 0.48
C GLY A 112 -10.92 8.52 0.60
N SER A 113 -9.74 8.85 1.15
CA SER A 113 -8.69 7.83 1.37
C SER A 113 -9.16 6.71 2.31
N ALA A 114 -9.85 7.05 3.40
CA ALA A 114 -10.33 6.05 4.35
C ALA A 114 -11.42 5.14 3.74
N VAL A 115 -12.44 5.75 3.14
CA VAL A 115 -13.58 5.01 2.56
C VAL A 115 -13.13 4.17 1.36
N LEU A 116 -12.44 4.81 0.40
CA LEU A 116 -12.00 4.12 -0.82
C LEU A 116 -10.90 3.09 -0.52
N GLY A 117 -10.06 3.33 0.49
CA GLY A 117 -9.07 2.36 0.95
C GLY A 117 -9.74 1.07 1.47
N MET A 118 -10.77 1.18 2.31
CA MET A 118 -11.54 0.02 2.76
C MET A 118 -12.24 -0.70 1.60
N MET A 119 -12.83 0.05 0.67
CA MET A 119 -13.44 -0.53 -0.54
C MET A 119 -12.41 -1.23 -1.42
N ALA A 120 -11.21 -0.66 -1.57
CA ALA A 120 -10.12 -1.24 -2.34
C ALA A 120 -9.64 -2.59 -1.75
N VAL A 121 -9.51 -2.69 -0.42
CA VAL A 121 -9.21 -3.97 0.25
C VAL A 121 -10.27 -5.02 -0.05
N GLN A 122 -11.55 -4.66 0.07
CA GLN A 122 -12.64 -5.59 -0.22
C GLN A 122 -12.67 -6.02 -1.69
N LEU A 123 -12.45 -5.06 -2.60
CA LEU A 123 -12.39 -5.32 -4.04
C LEU A 123 -11.23 -6.26 -4.37
N GLY A 124 -10.05 -6.01 -3.83
CA GLY A 124 -8.89 -6.89 -4.01
C GLY A 124 -9.17 -8.32 -3.56
N GLY A 125 -9.81 -8.48 -2.39
CA GLY A 125 -10.23 -9.79 -1.89
C GLY A 125 -11.24 -10.49 -2.80
N ARG A 126 -12.22 -9.77 -3.35
CA ARG A 126 -13.20 -10.34 -4.30
C ARG A 126 -12.55 -10.73 -5.62
N VAL A 127 -11.66 -9.91 -6.14
CA VAL A 127 -10.90 -10.22 -7.37
C VAL A 127 -10.08 -11.50 -7.19
N ALA A 128 -9.38 -11.65 -6.06
CA ALA A 128 -8.67 -12.88 -5.75
C ALA A 128 -9.60 -14.11 -5.78
N GLN A 129 -10.77 -14.02 -5.14
CA GLN A 129 -11.75 -15.12 -5.10
C GLN A 129 -12.31 -15.47 -6.48
N PHE A 130 -12.42 -14.50 -7.39
CA PHE A 130 -12.88 -14.75 -8.76
C PHE A 130 -11.90 -15.63 -9.55
N PHE A 131 -10.59 -15.42 -9.38
CA PHE A 131 -9.57 -16.23 -10.04
C PHE A 131 -9.39 -17.63 -9.43
N LEU A 132 -10.13 -17.94 -8.37
CA LEU A 132 -10.00 -19.17 -7.60
C LEU A 132 -11.19 -20.11 -7.74
N LYS A 133 -12.19 -19.70 -8.52
CA LYS A 133 -13.33 -20.52 -8.96
C LYS A 133 -13.03 -21.19 -10.28
#